data_79d1169c241137e300717734fe6ecea8
#
_entry.id   79d1169c241137e300717734fe6ecea8
#
_cell.length_a   1.000
_cell.length_b   1.000
_cell.length_c   1.000
_cell.angle_alpha   90.00
_cell.angle_beta   90.00
_cell.angle_gamma   90.00
#
_symmetry.space_group_name_H-M   'P 1'
#
loop_
_entity.id
_entity.type
_entity.pdbx_description
1 polymer ?
#
loop_
_entity_poly.entity_id
_entity_poly.type
_entity_poly.pdbx_seq_one_letter_code
_entity_poly.pdbx_strand_id
1 'polypeptide(L)'
;MSHIEDSGDVRMVDVGPKPLSKRRAIAQATVHMAPATAAMLHALPKGDALVTAQLAGIMAAKRTSELIPLCHPLPLTHVGVRLTVGDEAVEIEASAETTAQTGVEMEALVAASIAALTVYDMAKGVDKDMLIGEVKLVEKTKEPL
;
A
#
# COMPACT_ATOMS: atom_id res chain seq x y z
N MET A 1 4.93 -3.56 22.68
CA MET A 1 5.77 -2.35 22.58
C MET A 1 4.86 -1.14 22.49
N SER A 2 5.24 -0.04 23.09
CA SER A 2 4.40 1.15 23.19
C SER A 2 5.05 2.35 22.53
N HIS A 3 4.24 3.17 21.85
CA HIS A 3 4.62 4.48 21.31
C HIS A 3 4.33 5.62 22.30
N ILE A 4 3.87 5.28 23.50
CA ILE A 4 3.55 6.27 24.53
C ILE A 4 4.44 6.02 25.72
N GLU A 5 5.13 7.07 26.17
CA GLU A 5 5.97 7.01 27.37
C GLU A 5 5.11 7.14 28.64
N ASP A 6 5.71 6.82 29.80
CA ASP A 6 5.03 6.92 31.10
C ASP A 6 4.49 8.32 31.36
N SER A 7 5.15 9.35 30.82
CA SER A 7 4.71 10.74 30.89
C SER A 7 3.49 11.05 30.01
N GLY A 8 3.06 10.12 29.14
CA GLY A 8 2.03 10.35 28.13
C GLY A 8 2.56 10.90 26.81
N ASP A 9 3.85 11.17 26.71
CA ASP A 9 4.44 11.67 25.47
C ASP A 9 4.52 10.57 24.42
N VAL A 10 4.36 10.98 23.15
CA VAL A 10 4.44 10.06 22.01
C VAL A 10 5.89 9.86 21.61
N ARG A 11 6.26 8.64 21.30
CA ARG A 11 7.60 8.30 20.80
C ARG A 11 7.54 7.21 19.74
N MET A 12 8.56 7.19 18.88
CA MET A 12 8.78 6.07 17.97
C MET A 12 9.46 4.93 18.74
N VAL A 13 9.02 3.69 18.52
CA VAL A 13 9.62 2.52 19.18
C VAL A 13 11.09 2.39 18.75
N ASP A 14 11.96 2.12 19.73
CA ASP A 14 13.38 1.88 19.46
C ASP A 14 13.56 0.44 18.96
N VAL A 15 13.97 0.27 17.70
CA VAL A 15 14.25 -1.04 17.11
C VAL A 15 15.76 -1.32 16.99
N GLY A 16 16.59 -0.40 17.49
CA GLY A 16 18.05 -0.54 17.43
C GLY A 16 18.58 -1.88 17.96
N PRO A 17 18.04 -2.43 19.10
CA PRO A 17 18.48 -3.71 19.62
C PRO A 17 18.04 -4.93 18.81
N LYS A 18 17.07 -4.78 17.90
CA LYS A 18 16.55 -5.93 17.14
C LYS A 18 17.53 -6.34 16.03
N PRO A 19 17.68 -7.65 15.79
CA PRO A 19 18.51 -8.13 14.70
C PRO A 19 17.87 -7.85 13.35
N LEU A 20 18.70 -7.76 12.32
CA LEU A 20 18.25 -7.69 10.94
C LEU A 20 17.61 -9.02 10.54
N SER A 21 16.54 -8.92 9.76
CA SER A 21 15.85 -10.08 9.18
C SER A 21 15.34 -9.72 7.80
N LYS A 22 15.18 -10.72 6.95
CA LYS A 22 14.45 -10.53 5.69
C LYS A 22 12.97 -10.46 6.02
N ARG A 23 12.32 -9.43 5.55
CA ARG A 23 10.90 -9.16 5.82
C ARG A 23 10.15 -9.00 4.51
N ARG A 24 8.96 -9.56 4.46
CA ARG A 24 8.05 -9.41 3.32
C ARG A 24 6.63 -9.25 3.85
N ALA A 25 5.86 -8.39 3.21
CA ALA A 25 4.45 -8.23 3.52
C ALA A 25 3.67 -8.09 2.21
N ILE A 26 2.45 -8.60 2.22
CA ILE A 26 1.50 -8.45 1.12
C ILE A 26 0.23 -7.86 1.70
N ALA A 27 -0.24 -6.79 1.08
CA ALA A 27 -1.51 -6.15 1.40
C ALA A 27 -2.41 -6.14 0.17
N GLN A 28 -3.70 -6.00 0.41
CA GLN A 28 -4.66 -5.87 -0.68
C GLN A 28 -5.62 -4.72 -0.42
N ALA A 29 -6.22 -4.23 -1.51
CA ALA A 29 -7.31 -3.29 -1.50
C ALA A 29 -8.21 -3.60 -2.68
N THR A 30 -9.49 -3.23 -2.60
CA THR A 30 -10.43 -3.40 -3.68
C THR A 30 -11.12 -2.08 -3.98
N VAL A 31 -11.26 -1.75 -5.26
CA VAL A 31 -12.06 -0.60 -5.70
C VAL A 31 -13.27 -1.15 -6.43
N HIS A 32 -14.44 -0.98 -5.82
CA HIS A 32 -15.71 -1.38 -6.44
C HIS A 32 -16.19 -0.27 -7.37
N MET A 33 -16.69 -0.63 -8.54
CA MET A 33 -17.08 0.32 -9.58
C MET A 33 -18.13 -0.27 -10.51
N ALA A 34 -18.73 0.58 -11.34
CA ALA A 34 -19.65 0.14 -12.36
C ALA A 34 -18.94 -0.71 -13.42
N PRO A 35 -19.63 -1.68 -14.05
CA PRO A 35 -19.02 -2.50 -15.11
C PRO A 35 -18.43 -1.68 -16.25
N ALA A 36 -19.10 -0.63 -16.66
CA ALA A 36 -18.60 0.24 -17.75
C ALA A 36 -17.28 0.91 -17.36
N THR A 37 -17.11 1.27 -16.09
CA THR A 37 -15.88 1.87 -15.57
C THR A 37 -14.75 0.85 -15.60
N ALA A 38 -14.99 -0.35 -15.10
CA ALA A 38 -14.00 -1.42 -15.12
C ALA A 38 -13.50 -1.74 -16.53
N ALA A 39 -14.39 -1.66 -17.52
CA ALA A 39 -14.05 -1.93 -18.92
C ALA A 39 -13.16 -0.86 -19.57
N MET A 40 -13.04 0.32 -18.98
CA MET A 40 -12.33 1.44 -19.60
C MET A 40 -11.12 1.97 -18.82
N LEU A 41 -10.63 1.20 -17.85
CA LEU A 41 -9.54 1.68 -16.98
C LEU A 41 -8.23 1.99 -17.70
N HIS A 42 -7.98 1.38 -18.85
CA HIS A 42 -6.80 1.68 -19.67
C HIS A 42 -6.93 2.99 -20.47
N ALA A 43 -8.13 3.51 -20.66
CA ALA A 43 -8.39 4.63 -21.56
C ALA A 43 -9.41 5.60 -20.98
N LEU A 44 -9.16 6.05 -19.77
CA LEU A 44 -9.97 7.08 -19.11
C LEU A 44 -9.58 8.48 -19.62
N PRO A 45 -10.41 9.52 -19.38
CA PRO A 45 -10.04 10.90 -19.74
C PRO A 45 -8.68 11.35 -19.20
N LYS A 46 -8.30 10.88 -18.01
CA LYS A 46 -6.99 11.18 -17.40
C LYS A 46 -5.87 10.25 -17.85
N GLY A 47 -6.17 9.17 -18.57
CA GLY A 47 -5.18 8.21 -19.06
C GLY A 47 -5.39 6.79 -18.57
N ASP A 48 -4.31 6.02 -18.49
CA ASP A 48 -4.33 4.63 -18.02
C ASP A 48 -4.27 4.57 -16.49
N ALA A 49 -5.39 4.20 -15.87
CA ALA A 49 -5.49 4.13 -14.42
C ALA A 49 -4.63 3.00 -13.83
N LEU A 50 -4.44 1.91 -14.56
CA LEU A 50 -3.72 0.74 -14.02
C LEU A 50 -2.22 1.03 -13.89
N VAL A 51 -1.62 1.56 -14.93
CA VAL A 51 -0.19 1.92 -14.92
C VAL A 51 0.06 3.05 -13.91
N THR A 52 -0.81 4.04 -13.90
CA THR A 52 -0.69 5.18 -12.98
C THR A 52 -0.77 4.72 -11.51
N ALA A 53 -1.71 3.82 -11.21
CA ALA A 53 -1.86 3.26 -9.87
C ALA A 53 -0.66 2.41 -9.44
N GLN A 54 -0.11 1.61 -10.34
CA GLN A 54 1.11 0.84 -10.04
C GLN A 54 2.25 1.76 -9.65
N LEU A 55 2.50 2.78 -10.43
CA LEU A 55 3.56 3.75 -10.17
C LEU A 55 3.33 4.49 -8.85
N ALA A 56 2.11 4.96 -8.62
CA ALA A 56 1.76 5.68 -7.41
C ALA A 56 1.94 4.82 -6.16
N GLY A 57 1.52 3.55 -6.21
CA GLY A 57 1.70 2.61 -5.10
C GLY A 57 3.16 2.35 -4.77
N ILE A 58 3.99 2.14 -5.78
CA ILE A 58 5.43 1.97 -5.58
C ILE A 58 6.05 3.21 -4.94
N MET A 59 5.73 4.38 -5.44
CA MET A 59 6.23 5.64 -4.89
C MET A 59 5.76 5.85 -3.44
N ALA A 60 4.50 5.52 -3.16
CA ALA A 60 3.94 5.67 -1.82
C ALA A 60 4.62 4.76 -0.80
N ALA A 61 4.93 3.52 -1.17
CA ALA A 61 5.67 2.61 -0.30
C ALA A 61 7.00 3.22 0.13
N LYS A 62 7.71 3.86 -0.79
CA LYS A 62 8.99 4.51 -0.51
C LYS A 62 8.87 5.72 0.40
N ARG A 63 7.67 6.29 0.55
CA ARG A 63 7.40 7.49 1.35
C ARG A 63 6.59 7.19 2.61
N THR A 64 6.45 5.95 2.98
CA THR A 64 5.61 5.54 4.12
C THR A 64 5.98 6.27 5.40
N SER A 65 7.26 6.39 5.73
CA SER A 65 7.70 7.08 6.94
C SER A 65 7.39 8.58 6.93
N GLU A 66 7.22 9.17 5.76
CA GLU A 66 6.81 10.58 5.63
C GLU A 66 5.30 10.76 5.83
N LEU A 67 4.51 9.70 5.65
CA LEU A 67 3.05 9.72 5.74
C LEU A 67 2.53 9.23 7.08
N ILE A 68 3.21 8.25 7.67
CA ILE A 68 2.82 7.59 8.92
C ILE A 68 3.81 8.02 10.01
N PRO A 69 3.39 8.86 10.96
CA PRO A 69 4.33 9.58 11.83
C PRO A 69 5.31 8.73 12.62
N LEU A 70 4.89 7.55 13.09
CA LEU A 70 5.73 6.72 13.96
C LEU A 70 6.34 5.51 13.24
N CYS A 71 6.26 5.49 11.91
CA CYS A 71 6.92 4.47 11.09
C CYS A 71 8.40 4.79 10.89
N HIS A 72 9.23 3.77 11.01
CA HIS A 72 10.66 3.88 10.72
C HIS A 72 10.88 3.95 9.20
N PRO A 73 11.82 4.76 8.72
CA PRO A 73 12.23 4.68 7.32
C PRO A 73 12.97 3.35 7.08
N LEU A 74 12.59 2.64 6.03
CA LEU A 74 13.16 1.32 5.72
C LEU A 74 13.80 1.31 4.34
N PRO A 75 14.94 0.60 4.18
CA PRO A 75 15.55 0.38 2.88
C PRO A 75 14.81 -0.74 2.13
N LEU A 76 13.82 -0.38 1.32
CA LEU A 76 13.06 -1.37 0.55
C LEU A 76 13.90 -1.98 -0.55
N THR A 77 13.92 -3.31 -0.60
CA THR A 77 14.62 -4.05 -1.66
C THR A 77 13.71 -4.33 -2.84
N HIS A 78 12.40 -4.38 -2.60
CA HIS A 78 11.42 -4.60 -3.66
C HIS A 78 10.05 -4.05 -3.24
N VAL A 79 9.33 -3.48 -4.19
CA VAL A 79 7.92 -3.14 -4.08
C VAL A 79 7.24 -3.55 -5.36
N GLY A 80 6.17 -4.34 -5.25
CA GLY A 80 5.35 -4.73 -6.39
C GLY A 80 3.90 -4.29 -6.16
N VAL A 81 3.25 -3.82 -7.21
CA VAL A 81 1.82 -3.50 -7.20
C VAL A 81 1.18 -4.13 -8.42
N ARG A 82 0.21 -5.01 -8.18
CA ARG A 82 -0.50 -5.70 -9.24
C ARG A 82 -1.99 -5.39 -9.13
N LEU A 83 -2.59 -5.04 -10.26
CA LEU A 83 -4.02 -4.79 -10.34
C LEU A 83 -4.68 -5.85 -11.23
N THR A 84 -5.76 -6.44 -10.74
CA THR A 84 -6.55 -7.42 -11.47
C THR A 84 -7.95 -6.85 -11.67
N VAL A 85 -8.32 -6.62 -12.93
CA VAL A 85 -9.61 -6.04 -13.27
C VAL A 85 -10.66 -7.13 -13.37
N GLY A 86 -11.71 -7.02 -12.57
CA GLY A 86 -12.88 -7.88 -12.65
C GLY A 86 -14.03 -7.16 -13.35
N ASP A 87 -15.24 -7.74 -13.25
CA ASP A 87 -16.43 -7.16 -13.91
C ASP A 87 -16.89 -5.85 -13.25
N GLU A 88 -16.79 -5.76 -11.93
CA GLU A 88 -17.31 -4.64 -11.14
C GLU A 88 -16.31 -4.16 -10.08
N ALA A 89 -15.07 -4.53 -10.21
CA ALA A 89 -14.05 -4.17 -9.24
C ALA A 89 -12.65 -4.31 -9.81
N VAL A 90 -11.71 -3.62 -9.18
CA VAL A 90 -10.28 -3.85 -9.35
C VAL A 90 -9.73 -4.34 -8.02
N GLU A 91 -9.07 -5.49 -8.04
CA GLU A 91 -8.34 -5.99 -6.89
C GLU A 91 -6.89 -5.56 -7.01
N ILE A 92 -6.36 -5.03 -5.92
CA ILE A 92 -4.99 -4.54 -5.85
C ILE A 92 -4.24 -5.39 -4.84
N GLU A 93 -3.09 -5.90 -5.25
CA GLU A 93 -2.15 -6.60 -4.37
C GLU A 93 -0.84 -5.84 -4.38
N ALA A 94 -0.39 -5.43 -3.21
CA ALA A 94 0.89 -4.76 -3.04
C ALA A 94 1.80 -5.60 -2.17
N SER A 95 3.04 -5.78 -2.61
CA SER A 95 4.06 -6.48 -1.85
C SER A 95 5.23 -5.55 -1.58
N ALA A 96 5.85 -5.69 -0.41
CA ALA A 96 7.04 -4.95 -0.04
C ALA A 96 8.02 -5.89 0.63
N GLU A 97 9.31 -5.69 0.36
CA GLU A 97 10.39 -6.50 0.93
C GLU A 97 11.51 -5.60 1.43
N THR A 98 12.10 -6.01 2.53
CA THR A 98 13.24 -5.30 3.13
C THR A 98 14.09 -6.28 3.92
N THR A 99 15.35 -5.89 4.17
CA THR A 99 16.19 -6.49 5.20
C THR A 99 16.39 -5.41 6.25
N ALA A 100 15.73 -5.54 7.39
CA ALA A 100 15.68 -4.51 8.40
C ALA A 100 15.34 -5.07 9.79
N GLN A 101 15.28 -4.17 10.75
CA GLN A 101 15.03 -4.50 12.17
C GLN A 101 13.54 -4.49 12.52
N THR A 102 12.68 -4.11 11.60
CA THR A 102 11.23 -4.09 11.82
C THR A 102 10.50 -4.55 10.56
N GLY A 103 9.21 -4.84 10.70
CA GLY A 103 8.38 -5.32 9.60
C GLY A 103 8.06 -4.25 8.57
N VAL A 104 7.54 -4.69 7.44
CA VAL A 104 7.28 -3.88 6.24
C VAL A 104 5.80 -3.83 5.90
N GLU A 105 4.94 -4.10 6.90
CA GLU A 105 3.48 -4.12 6.72
C GLU A 105 2.93 -2.78 6.24
N MET A 106 3.40 -1.70 6.86
CA MET A 106 2.88 -0.37 6.53
C MET A 106 3.22 0.04 5.12
N GLU A 107 4.40 -0.31 4.63
CA GLU A 107 4.79 -0.04 3.25
C GLU A 107 3.87 -0.75 2.27
N ALA A 108 3.52 -2.01 2.53
CA ALA A 108 2.58 -2.75 1.69
C ALA A 108 1.16 -2.16 1.77
N LEU A 109 0.69 -1.83 2.98
CA LEU A 109 -0.64 -1.24 3.18
C LEU A 109 -0.75 0.15 2.55
N VAL A 110 0.26 0.97 2.68
CA VAL A 110 0.30 2.31 2.06
C VAL A 110 0.31 2.18 0.55
N ALA A 111 1.10 1.26 0.00
CA ALA A 111 1.14 1.02 -1.44
C ALA A 111 -0.24 0.61 -1.98
N ALA A 112 -0.91 -0.34 -1.34
CA ALA A 112 -2.24 -0.79 -1.76
C ALA A 112 -3.26 0.35 -1.65
N SER A 113 -3.23 1.10 -0.56
CA SER A 113 -4.17 2.20 -0.31
C SER A 113 -4.02 3.33 -1.33
N ILE A 114 -2.79 3.75 -1.61
CA ILE A 114 -2.54 4.83 -2.56
C ILE A 114 -2.81 4.39 -3.99
N ALA A 115 -2.51 3.13 -4.33
CA ALA A 115 -2.91 2.58 -5.63
C ALA A 115 -4.43 2.63 -5.80
N ALA A 116 -5.20 2.25 -4.78
CA ALA A 116 -6.65 2.31 -4.80
C ALA A 116 -7.16 3.75 -4.95
N LEU A 117 -6.60 4.68 -4.18
CA LEU A 117 -6.95 6.11 -4.30
C LEU A 117 -6.63 6.65 -5.69
N THR A 118 -5.56 6.18 -6.30
CA THR A 118 -5.17 6.60 -7.65
C THR A 118 -6.17 6.11 -8.69
N VAL A 119 -6.60 4.85 -8.59
CA VAL A 119 -7.68 4.34 -9.46
C VAL A 119 -8.94 5.20 -9.29
N TYR A 120 -9.31 5.48 -8.05
CA TYR A 120 -10.48 6.31 -7.74
C TYR A 120 -10.34 7.71 -8.39
N ASP A 121 -9.22 8.37 -8.18
CA ASP A 121 -8.98 9.70 -8.75
C ASP A 121 -9.05 9.68 -10.28
N MET A 122 -8.44 8.67 -10.90
CA MET A 122 -8.41 8.55 -12.37
C MET A 122 -9.80 8.34 -12.97
N ALA A 123 -10.66 7.60 -12.28
CA ALA A 123 -11.98 7.20 -12.80
C ALA A 123 -13.14 8.08 -12.31
N LYS A 124 -12.94 8.94 -11.31
CA LYS A 124 -14.04 9.71 -10.70
C LYS A 124 -14.79 10.62 -11.67
N GLY A 125 -14.18 10.97 -12.79
CA GLY A 125 -14.83 11.77 -13.83
C GLY A 125 -15.96 11.02 -14.54
N VAL A 126 -15.90 9.68 -14.59
CA VAL A 126 -16.87 8.82 -15.28
C VAL A 126 -17.69 7.96 -14.33
N ASP A 127 -17.32 7.86 -13.06
CA ASP A 127 -18.03 7.05 -12.07
C ASP A 127 -18.02 7.75 -10.72
N LYS A 128 -19.23 8.05 -10.20
CA LYS A 128 -19.39 8.80 -8.95
C LYS A 128 -19.63 7.92 -7.73
N ASP A 129 -19.82 6.60 -7.94
CA ASP A 129 -20.28 5.69 -6.88
C ASP A 129 -19.24 4.61 -6.54
N MET A 130 -17.98 4.87 -6.82
CA MET A 130 -16.92 3.90 -6.46
C MET A 130 -16.72 3.83 -4.95
N LEU A 131 -16.34 2.64 -4.50
CA LEU A 131 -16.07 2.37 -3.09
C LEU A 131 -14.71 1.69 -2.97
N ILE A 132 -13.82 2.29 -2.19
CA ILE A 132 -12.57 1.66 -1.79
C ILE A 132 -12.83 0.90 -0.50
N GLY A 133 -12.52 -0.38 -0.46
CA GLY A 133 -12.74 -1.20 0.72
C GLY A 133 -11.78 -2.36 0.80
N GLU A 134 -11.95 -3.13 1.87
CA GLU A 134 -11.22 -4.38 2.06
C GLU A 134 -9.70 -4.18 2.05
N VAL A 135 -9.23 -3.05 2.57
CA VAL A 135 -7.80 -2.80 2.75
C VAL A 135 -7.32 -3.64 3.93
N LYS A 136 -6.44 -4.58 3.67
CA LYS A 136 -5.95 -5.48 4.72
C LYS A 136 -4.59 -6.05 4.41
N LEU A 137 -3.90 -6.47 5.48
CA LEU A 137 -2.70 -7.27 5.38
C LEU A 137 -3.11 -8.72 5.07
N VAL A 138 -2.52 -9.28 4.04
CA VAL A 138 -2.81 -10.65 3.59
C VAL A 138 -1.77 -11.63 4.11
N GLU A 139 -0.51 -11.23 4.08
CA GLU A 139 0.60 -12.10 4.46
C GLU A 139 1.76 -11.27 5.02
N LYS A 140 2.46 -11.86 5.96
CA LYS A 140 3.63 -11.26 6.57
C LYS A 140 4.61 -12.38 6.91
N THR A 141 5.82 -12.27 6.39
CA THR A 141 6.87 -13.26 6.64
C THR A 141 8.13 -12.61 7.19
N LYS A 142 8.88 -13.37 7.96
CA LYS A 142 10.14 -12.96 8.55
C LYS A 142 11.10 -14.14 8.46
N GLU A 143 12.28 -13.93 7.88
CA GLU A 143 13.33 -14.92 7.80
C GLU A 143 14.60 -14.37 8.42
N PRO A 144 15.27 -15.13 9.29
CA PRO A 144 16.57 -14.72 9.85
C PRO A 144 17.62 -14.69 8.74
N LEU A 145 18.59 -13.84 8.92
CA LEU A 145 19.74 -13.80 8.02
C LEU A 145 20.71 -14.95 8.26
#